data_0ec4658feaf8900dbfada11fc6392440
#
_entry.id   0ec4658feaf8900dbfada11fc6392440
#
_cell.length_a   1.000
_cell.length_b   1.000
_cell.length_c   1.000
_cell.angle_alpha   90.00
_cell.angle_beta   90.00
_cell.angle_gamma   90.00
#
_symmetry.space_group_name_H-M   'P 1'
#
loop_
_entity.id
_entity.type
_entity.pdbx_description
1 polymer ?
#
loop_
_entity_poly.entity_id
_entity_poly.type
_entity_poly.pdbx_seq_one_letter_code
_entity_poly.pdbx_strand_id
1 'polypeptide(L)'
;MNWLCRSFAKTALTFCAILMLAGLVACGPLHASTGEEASSKIASADDALKLAFKRVLDAEEAGANVSSLTSDLNEAGESLAEAEVAYRNGNLTGAAGLADRCSALAETVSVEALALKDSALADSQQAFRSTFVFSTAAASALVAALILSWFWFKRAHARKLLGMKCEVVSDAEA
;
A
#
# COMPACT_ATOMS: atom_id res chain seq x y z
N MET A 1 -30.76 -11.31 63.54
CA MET A 1 -30.06 -10.18 62.89
C MET A 1 -28.58 -10.39 62.67
N ASN A 2 -27.98 -11.52 63.09
CA ASN A 2 -26.52 -11.78 62.97
C ASN A 2 -26.11 -12.61 61.75
N TRP A 3 -27.05 -13.15 60.98
CA TRP A 3 -26.68 -14.02 59.85
C TRP A 3 -26.36 -13.25 58.58
N LEU A 4 -27.05 -12.14 58.34
CA LEU A 4 -26.81 -11.23 57.20
C LEU A 4 -25.45 -10.51 57.30
N CYS A 5 -25.03 -10.15 58.50
CA CYS A 5 -23.76 -9.48 58.73
C CYS A 5 -22.52 -10.36 58.45
N ARG A 6 -22.63 -11.69 58.70
CA ARG A 6 -21.60 -12.67 58.43
C ARG A 6 -21.46 -13.00 56.94
N SER A 7 -22.54 -12.92 56.18
CA SER A 7 -22.50 -13.14 54.73
C SER A 7 -21.86 -11.97 54.01
N PHE A 8 -22.18 -10.73 54.39
CA PHE A 8 -21.55 -9.52 53.83
C PHE A 8 -20.07 -9.42 54.13
N ALA A 9 -19.61 -9.83 55.31
CA ALA A 9 -18.20 -9.82 55.63
C ALA A 9 -17.38 -10.82 54.79
N LYS A 10 -17.95 -11.98 54.47
CA LYS A 10 -17.30 -12.98 53.62
C LYS A 10 -17.20 -12.54 52.15
N THR A 11 -18.26 -11.91 51.62
CA THR A 11 -18.26 -11.39 50.23
C THR A 11 -17.32 -10.22 50.08
N ALA A 12 -17.24 -9.32 51.06
CA ALA A 12 -16.26 -8.23 51.04
C ALA A 12 -14.80 -8.71 51.11
N LEU A 13 -14.55 -9.77 51.92
CA LEU A 13 -13.20 -10.33 52.05
C LEU A 13 -12.76 -11.05 50.76
N THR A 14 -13.68 -11.75 50.09
CA THR A 14 -13.33 -12.42 48.79
C THR A 14 -13.14 -11.39 47.68
N PHE A 15 -13.89 -10.28 47.67
CA PHE A 15 -13.71 -9.23 46.69
C PHE A 15 -12.38 -8.48 46.86
N CYS A 16 -11.97 -8.27 48.13
CA CYS A 16 -10.67 -7.66 48.43
C CYS A 16 -9.50 -8.56 48.04
N ALA A 17 -9.64 -9.89 48.26
CA ALA A 17 -8.63 -10.87 47.84
C ALA A 17 -8.48 -10.97 46.33
N ILE A 18 -9.58 -10.87 45.55
CA ILE A 18 -9.55 -10.87 44.11
C ILE A 18 -8.93 -9.57 43.57
N LEU A 19 -9.21 -8.42 44.16
CA LEU A 19 -8.57 -7.15 43.81
C LEU A 19 -7.07 -7.12 44.10
N MET A 20 -6.62 -7.78 45.22
CA MET A 20 -5.21 -7.90 45.51
C MET A 20 -4.49 -8.87 44.57
N LEU A 21 -5.15 -9.97 44.15
CA LEU A 21 -4.58 -10.87 43.14
C LEU A 21 -4.52 -10.22 41.75
N ALA A 22 -5.52 -9.42 41.37
CA ALA A 22 -5.54 -8.70 40.09
C ALA A 22 -4.43 -7.61 40.05
N GLY A 23 -4.13 -6.98 41.17
CA GLY A 23 -3.02 -6.02 41.29
C GLY A 23 -1.63 -6.64 41.13
N LEU A 24 -1.45 -7.91 41.51
CA LEU A 24 -0.18 -8.63 41.36
C LEU A 24 0.09 -9.04 39.91
N VAL A 25 -0.92 -9.23 39.09
CA VAL A 25 -0.78 -9.59 37.66
C VAL A 25 -0.42 -8.39 36.80
N ALA A 26 -0.70 -7.15 37.26
CA ALA A 26 -0.38 -5.90 36.53
C ALA A 26 1.10 -5.49 36.69
N CYS A 27 1.84 -6.06 37.67
CA CYS A 27 3.28 -5.91 37.75
C CYS A 27 3.89 -7.01 36.84
N GLY A 28 3.90 -6.75 35.52
CA GLY A 28 4.61 -7.61 34.59
C GLY A 28 6.04 -7.79 35.07
N PRO A 29 6.64 -8.98 34.92
CA PRO A 29 8.03 -9.20 35.35
C PRO A 29 8.88 -8.16 34.60
N LEU A 30 9.60 -7.33 35.36
CA LEU A 30 10.78 -6.63 34.86
C LEU A 30 11.75 -7.74 34.44
N HIS A 31 11.59 -8.24 33.21
CA HIS A 31 12.56 -9.11 32.59
C HIS A 31 13.82 -8.26 32.42
N ALA A 32 14.78 -8.44 33.32
CA ALA A 32 16.14 -8.05 33.02
C ALA A 32 16.51 -8.82 31.75
N SER A 33 16.51 -8.13 30.60
CA SER A 33 16.87 -8.76 29.33
C SER A 33 18.26 -9.34 29.46
N THR A 34 18.40 -10.65 29.22
CA THR A 34 19.70 -11.28 29.18
C THR A 34 20.45 -10.78 27.94
N GLY A 35 21.78 -10.78 27.96
CA GLY A 35 22.57 -10.37 26.80
C GLY A 35 22.18 -11.11 25.52
N GLU A 36 21.79 -12.36 25.64
CA GLU A 36 21.33 -13.17 24.52
C GLU A 36 19.97 -12.72 23.96
N GLU A 37 19.03 -12.35 24.83
CA GLU A 37 17.73 -11.79 24.41
C GLU A 37 17.89 -10.45 23.70
N ALA A 38 18.71 -9.53 24.24
CA ALA A 38 18.97 -8.24 23.60
C ALA A 38 19.65 -8.40 22.23
N SER A 39 20.63 -9.31 22.13
CA SER A 39 21.28 -9.63 20.86
C SER A 39 20.31 -10.21 19.83
N SER A 40 19.44 -11.12 20.25
CA SER A 40 18.40 -11.69 19.38
C SER A 40 17.41 -10.65 18.87
N LYS A 41 17.00 -9.70 19.72
CA LYS A 41 16.12 -8.60 19.34
C LYS A 41 16.78 -7.65 18.33
N ILE A 42 18.06 -7.32 18.52
CA ILE A 42 18.82 -6.49 17.57
C ILE A 42 18.91 -7.20 16.23
N ALA A 43 19.22 -8.48 16.19
CA ALA A 43 19.27 -9.24 14.94
C ALA A 43 17.91 -9.29 14.22
N SER A 44 16.83 -9.50 15.00
CA SER A 44 15.46 -9.47 14.46
C SER A 44 15.07 -8.08 13.91
N ALA A 45 15.48 -7.01 14.58
CA ALA A 45 15.24 -5.63 14.12
C ALA A 45 16.01 -5.31 12.83
N ASP A 46 17.25 -5.77 12.71
CA ASP A 46 18.05 -5.64 11.50
C ASP A 46 17.40 -6.36 10.30
N ASP A 47 16.92 -7.58 10.51
CA ASP A 47 16.21 -8.33 9.46
C ASP A 47 14.87 -7.68 9.08
N ALA A 48 14.12 -7.15 10.05
CA ALA A 48 12.90 -6.40 9.79
C ALA A 48 13.17 -5.12 8.99
N LEU A 49 14.22 -4.39 9.33
CA LEU A 49 14.65 -3.18 8.62
C LEU A 49 15.04 -3.48 7.17
N LYS A 50 15.82 -4.53 6.93
CA LYS A 50 16.20 -4.98 5.57
C LYS A 50 14.97 -5.35 4.74
N LEU A 51 13.99 -6.02 5.35
CA LEU A 51 12.73 -6.36 4.67
C LEU A 51 11.93 -5.10 4.31
N ALA A 52 11.87 -4.13 5.22
CA ALA A 52 11.19 -2.86 4.98
C ALA A 52 11.84 -2.09 3.83
N PHE A 53 13.19 -2.01 3.79
CA PHE A 53 13.93 -1.42 2.67
C PHE A 53 13.58 -2.05 1.34
N LYS A 54 13.53 -3.39 1.28
CA LYS A 54 13.17 -4.10 0.06
C LYS A 54 11.75 -3.75 -0.40
N ARG A 55 10.79 -3.66 0.52
CA ARG A 55 9.40 -3.32 0.19
C ARG A 55 9.25 -1.88 -0.28
N VAL A 56 9.99 -0.96 0.30
CA VAL A 56 10.03 0.45 -0.14
C VAL A 56 10.61 0.55 -1.55
N LEU A 57 11.69 -0.17 -1.84
CA LEU A 57 12.27 -0.24 -3.19
C LEU A 57 11.25 -0.82 -4.20
N ASP A 58 10.57 -1.91 -3.84
CA ASP A 58 9.52 -2.50 -4.68
C ASP A 58 8.36 -1.53 -4.95
N ALA A 59 8.02 -0.66 -3.99
CA ALA A 59 6.99 0.37 -4.15
C ALA A 59 7.48 1.51 -5.06
N GLU A 60 8.74 1.93 -4.92
CA GLU A 60 9.36 2.93 -5.79
C GLU A 60 9.43 2.45 -7.24
N GLU A 61 9.82 1.19 -7.47
CA GLU A 61 9.83 0.58 -8.80
C GLU A 61 8.42 0.50 -9.43
N ALA A 62 7.38 0.39 -8.61
CA ALA A 62 5.99 0.48 -9.05
C ALA A 62 5.53 1.92 -9.35
N GLY A 63 6.38 2.93 -9.09
CA GLY A 63 6.09 4.35 -9.32
C GLY A 63 5.40 5.06 -8.15
N ALA A 64 5.40 4.47 -6.95
CA ALA A 64 4.86 5.11 -5.75
C ALA A 64 5.79 6.21 -5.22
N ASN A 65 5.22 7.24 -4.58
CA ASN A 65 6.01 8.25 -3.89
C ASN A 65 6.36 7.74 -2.48
N VAL A 66 7.62 7.35 -2.29
CA VAL A 66 8.13 6.74 -1.04
C VAL A 66 8.90 7.72 -0.14
N SER A 67 8.82 9.03 -0.40
CA SER A 67 9.63 10.02 0.31
C SER A 67 9.41 10.02 1.83
N SER A 68 8.17 9.84 2.31
CA SER A 68 7.87 9.71 3.74
C SER A 68 8.43 8.43 4.34
N LEU A 69 8.29 7.31 3.62
CA LEU A 69 8.77 6.02 4.08
C LEU A 69 10.30 5.98 4.23
N THR A 70 11.01 6.71 3.36
CA THR A 70 12.46 6.84 3.46
C THR A 70 12.88 7.58 4.73
N SER A 71 12.12 8.60 5.14
CA SER A 71 12.36 9.30 6.41
C SER A 71 12.16 8.37 7.62
N ASP A 72 11.09 7.59 7.60
CA ASP A 72 10.77 6.66 8.69
C ASP A 72 11.77 5.50 8.76
N LEU A 73 12.28 5.03 7.60
CA LEU A 73 13.38 4.07 7.54
C LEU A 73 14.68 4.62 8.13
N ASN A 74 14.97 5.89 7.91
CA ASN A 74 16.15 6.54 8.52
C ASN A 74 16.00 6.59 10.04
N GLU A 75 14.81 6.93 10.56
CA GLU A 75 14.54 6.91 12.00
C GLU A 75 14.66 5.48 12.59
N ALA A 76 14.15 4.47 11.87
CA ALA A 76 14.31 3.09 12.26
C ALA A 76 15.79 2.65 12.28
N GLY A 77 16.58 3.06 11.28
CA GLY A 77 18.02 2.82 11.23
C GLY A 77 18.79 3.49 12.36
N GLU A 78 18.42 4.73 12.70
CA GLU A 78 18.99 5.44 13.86
C GLU A 78 18.69 4.71 15.16
N SER A 79 17.44 4.27 15.36
CA SER A 79 17.05 3.48 16.53
C SER A 79 17.81 2.16 16.65
N LEU A 80 18.13 1.49 15.51
CA LEU A 80 18.94 0.30 15.49
C LEU A 80 20.40 0.59 15.88
N ALA A 81 20.99 1.66 15.33
CA ALA A 81 22.35 2.07 15.66
C ALA A 81 22.48 2.42 17.15
N GLU A 82 21.49 3.11 17.72
CA GLU A 82 21.44 3.40 19.15
C GLU A 82 21.30 2.13 19.99
N ALA A 83 20.52 1.13 19.54
CA ALA A 83 20.37 -0.16 20.19
C ALA A 83 21.72 -0.90 20.26
N GLU A 84 22.48 -0.90 19.17
CA GLU A 84 23.83 -1.51 19.16
C GLU A 84 24.80 -0.79 20.11
N VAL A 85 24.77 0.54 20.16
CA VAL A 85 25.60 1.33 21.08
C VAL A 85 25.22 1.03 22.53
N ALA A 86 23.91 1.00 22.84
CA ALA A 86 23.43 0.65 24.18
C ALA A 86 23.85 -0.77 24.60
N TYR A 87 23.80 -1.72 23.66
CA TYR A 87 24.25 -3.10 23.87
C TYR A 87 25.75 -3.18 24.23
N ARG A 88 26.60 -2.48 23.44
CA ARG A 88 28.05 -2.42 23.69
C ARG A 88 28.40 -1.78 25.03
N ASN A 89 27.57 -0.84 25.49
CA ASN A 89 27.72 -0.18 26.78
C ASN A 89 27.16 -1.01 27.95
N GLY A 90 26.63 -2.21 27.69
CA GLY A 90 26.07 -3.09 28.74
C GLY A 90 24.65 -2.71 29.17
N ASN A 91 24.01 -1.72 28.53
CA ASN A 91 22.62 -1.35 28.82
C ASN A 91 21.68 -2.25 28.02
N LEU A 92 21.53 -3.51 28.45
CA LEU A 92 20.77 -4.54 27.75
C LEU A 92 19.27 -4.21 27.66
N THR A 93 18.71 -3.62 28.69
CA THR A 93 17.29 -3.21 28.70
C THR A 93 17.03 -2.06 27.72
N GLY A 94 17.91 -1.06 27.67
CA GLY A 94 17.82 0.03 26.72
C GLY A 94 17.98 -0.48 25.28
N ALA A 95 18.94 -1.36 25.05
CA ALA A 95 19.17 -1.96 23.73
C ALA A 95 17.94 -2.74 23.24
N ALA A 96 17.34 -3.58 24.10
CA ALA A 96 16.14 -4.32 23.74
C ALA A 96 14.94 -3.40 23.41
N GLY A 97 14.76 -2.31 24.18
CA GLY A 97 13.68 -1.34 23.92
C GLY A 97 13.85 -0.58 22.61
N LEU A 98 15.09 -0.20 22.27
CA LEU A 98 15.41 0.47 21.01
C LEU A 98 15.27 -0.48 19.81
N ALA A 99 15.65 -1.74 19.95
CA ALA A 99 15.44 -2.78 18.93
C ALA A 99 13.95 -3.03 18.69
N ASP A 100 13.13 -3.10 19.74
CA ASP A 100 11.68 -3.23 19.63
C ASP A 100 11.06 -2.00 18.90
N ARG A 101 11.55 -0.77 19.17
CA ARG A 101 11.13 0.43 18.46
C ARG A 101 11.49 0.38 16.98
N CYS A 102 12.73 -0.02 16.64
CA CYS A 102 13.16 -0.19 15.27
C CYS A 102 12.27 -1.20 14.53
N SER A 103 12.00 -2.36 15.15
CA SER A 103 11.14 -3.38 14.55
C SER A 103 9.72 -2.87 14.29
N ALA A 104 9.14 -2.13 15.24
CA ALA A 104 7.79 -1.55 15.08
C ALA A 104 7.73 -0.52 13.94
N LEU A 105 8.74 0.35 13.83
CA LEU A 105 8.83 1.31 12.72
C LEU A 105 9.01 0.58 11.39
N ALA A 106 9.91 -0.40 11.31
CA ALA A 106 10.15 -1.17 10.10
C ALA A 106 8.89 -1.93 9.64
N GLU A 107 8.12 -2.49 10.58
CA GLU A 107 6.86 -3.16 10.27
C GLU A 107 5.82 -2.18 9.72
N THR A 108 5.66 -1.02 10.34
CA THR A 108 4.75 0.04 9.87
C THR A 108 5.10 0.47 8.44
N VAL A 109 6.36 0.82 8.19
CA VAL A 109 6.87 1.19 6.86
C VAL A 109 6.62 0.08 5.84
N SER A 110 6.84 -1.15 6.24
CA SER A 110 6.66 -2.34 5.42
C SER A 110 5.20 -2.54 4.97
N VAL A 111 4.23 -2.28 5.85
CA VAL A 111 2.79 -2.34 5.53
C VAL A 111 2.39 -1.18 4.63
N GLU A 112 2.84 0.03 4.93
CA GLU A 112 2.55 1.21 4.12
C GLU A 112 3.16 1.12 2.72
N ALA A 113 4.38 0.60 2.59
CA ALA A 113 5.02 0.36 1.30
C ALA A 113 4.22 -0.59 0.41
N LEU A 114 3.64 -1.66 0.99
CA LEU A 114 2.77 -2.57 0.25
C LEU A 114 1.49 -1.87 -0.22
N ALA A 115 0.85 -1.08 0.63
CA ALA A 115 -0.36 -0.33 0.28
C ALA A 115 -0.09 0.69 -0.83
N LEU A 116 1.05 1.41 -0.76
CA LEU A 116 1.46 2.35 -1.79
C LEU A 116 1.79 1.64 -3.12
N LYS A 117 2.45 0.49 -3.07
CA LYS A 117 2.71 -0.33 -4.26
C LYS A 117 1.42 -0.75 -4.95
N ASP A 118 0.45 -1.26 -4.19
CA ASP A 118 -0.83 -1.72 -4.74
C ASP A 118 -1.61 -0.55 -5.36
N SER A 119 -1.61 0.64 -4.72
CA SER A 119 -2.24 1.83 -5.28
C SER A 119 -1.55 2.31 -6.56
N ALA A 120 -0.22 2.34 -6.60
CA ALA A 120 0.53 2.74 -7.79
C ALA A 120 0.28 1.79 -8.98
N LEU A 121 0.21 0.48 -8.72
CA LEU A 121 -0.14 -0.50 -9.75
C LEU A 121 -1.58 -0.33 -10.25
N ALA A 122 -2.53 -0.04 -9.37
CA ALA A 122 -3.92 0.22 -9.75
C ALA A 122 -4.03 1.49 -10.62
N ASP A 123 -3.34 2.57 -10.26
CA ASP A 123 -3.32 3.83 -11.00
C ASP A 123 -2.68 3.65 -12.38
N SER A 124 -1.57 2.90 -12.46
CA SER A 124 -0.91 2.61 -13.73
C SER A 124 -1.80 1.79 -14.68
N GLN A 125 -2.53 0.81 -14.15
CA GLN A 125 -3.49 0.03 -14.92
C GLN A 125 -4.67 0.88 -15.41
N GLN A 126 -5.16 1.80 -14.58
CA GLN A 126 -6.25 2.69 -14.95
C GLN A 126 -5.80 3.68 -16.03
N ALA A 127 -4.60 4.26 -15.93
CA ALA A 127 -4.01 5.13 -16.94
C ALA A 127 -3.83 4.39 -18.28
N PHE A 128 -3.33 3.15 -18.24
CA PHE A 128 -3.18 2.33 -19.43
C PHE A 128 -4.52 2.02 -20.09
N ARG A 129 -5.54 1.61 -19.31
CA ARG A 129 -6.88 1.32 -19.83
C ARG A 129 -7.53 2.55 -20.45
N SER A 130 -7.43 3.72 -19.85
CA SER A 130 -7.99 4.96 -20.40
C SER A 130 -7.30 5.33 -21.73
N THR A 131 -5.98 5.29 -21.79
CA THR A 131 -5.21 5.59 -23.02
C THR A 131 -5.54 4.60 -24.13
N PHE A 132 -5.69 3.32 -23.81
CA PHE A 132 -6.02 2.29 -24.80
C PHE A 132 -7.43 2.45 -25.36
N VAL A 133 -8.41 2.77 -24.50
CA VAL A 133 -9.80 3.04 -24.94
C VAL A 133 -9.88 4.26 -25.84
N PHE A 134 -9.20 5.35 -25.51
CA PHE A 134 -9.17 6.55 -26.36
C PHE A 134 -8.50 6.30 -27.70
N SER A 135 -7.40 5.55 -27.72
CA SER A 135 -6.67 5.21 -28.95
C SER A 135 -7.51 4.34 -29.87
N THR A 136 -8.19 3.33 -29.35
CA THR A 136 -9.06 2.43 -30.16
C THR A 136 -10.30 3.16 -30.66
N ALA A 137 -10.90 4.05 -29.87
CA ALA A 137 -12.02 4.88 -30.30
C ALA A 137 -11.62 5.83 -31.43
N ALA A 138 -10.47 6.49 -31.33
CA ALA A 138 -9.96 7.38 -32.38
C ALA A 138 -9.67 6.61 -33.69
N ALA A 139 -9.04 5.44 -33.61
CA ALA A 139 -8.77 4.60 -34.78
C ALA A 139 -10.06 4.13 -35.46
N SER A 140 -11.07 3.72 -34.70
CA SER A 140 -12.36 3.29 -35.26
C SER A 140 -13.11 4.45 -35.93
N ALA A 141 -13.06 5.64 -35.36
CA ALA A 141 -13.65 6.85 -35.95
C ALA A 141 -13.00 7.22 -37.30
N LEU A 142 -11.66 7.10 -37.41
CA LEU A 142 -10.94 7.34 -38.67
C LEU A 142 -11.35 6.32 -39.74
N VAL A 143 -11.44 5.04 -39.41
CA VAL A 143 -11.88 4.00 -40.36
C VAL A 143 -13.31 4.27 -40.84
N ALA A 144 -14.22 4.61 -39.92
CA ALA A 144 -15.60 4.98 -40.28
C ALA A 144 -15.66 6.21 -41.20
N ALA A 145 -14.85 7.24 -40.95
CA ALA A 145 -14.78 8.44 -41.78
C ALA A 145 -14.26 8.11 -43.20
N LEU A 146 -13.26 7.24 -43.33
CA LEU A 146 -12.76 6.77 -44.64
C LEU A 146 -13.82 6.01 -45.41
N ILE A 147 -14.57 5.11 -44.77
CA ILE A 147 -15.65 4.34 -45.40
C ILE A 147 -16.77 5.29 -45.88
N LEU A 148 -17.18 6.25 -45.05
CA LEU A 148 -18.20 7.22 -45.41
C LEU A 148 -17.74 8.12 -46.58
N SER A 149 -16.48 8.57 -46.55
CA SER A 149 -15.87 9.35 -47.64
C SER A 149 -15.85 8.57 -48.95
N TRP A 150 -15.50 7.30 -48.88
CA TRP A 150 -15.52 6.40 -50.07
C TRP A 150 -16.94 6.22 -50.66
N PHE A 151 -17.96 6.01 -49.82
CA PHE A 151 -19.35 5.93 -50.24
C PHE A 151 -19.84 7.23 -50.87
N TRP A 152 -19.47 8.38 -50.30
CA TRP A 152 -19.85 9.69 -50.80
C TRP A 152 -19.22 9.98 -52.16
N PHE A 153 -17.94 9.65 -52.29
CA PHE A 153 -17.20 9.79 -53.56
C PHE A 153 -17.80 8.89 -54.67
N LYS A 154 -18.08 7.63 -54.35
CA LYS A 154 -18.72 6.72 -55.31
C LYS A 154 -20.09 7.20 -55.75
N ARG A 155 -20.89 7.73 -54.84
CA ARG A 155 -22.22 8.29 -55.16
C ARG A 155 -22.14 9.58 -55.99
N ALA A 156 -21.15 10.44 -55.73
CA ALA A 156 -20.93 11.66 -56.51
C ALA A 156 -20.49 11.31 -57.96
N HIS A 157 -19.60 10.35 -58.12
CA HIS A 157 -19.19 9.89 -59.48
C HIS A 157 -20.33 9.24 -60.26
N ALA A 158 -21.18 8.45 -59.63
CA ALA A 158 -22.32 7.80 -60.28
C ALA A 158 -23.32 8.83 -60.79
N ARG A 159 -23.55 9.93 -60.08
CA ARG A 159 -24.44 11.05 -60.54
C ARG A 159 -23.88 11.79 -61.74
N LYS A 160 -22.56 11.98 -61.84
CA LYS A 160 -21.93 12.62 -62.99
C LYS A 160 -22.02 11.77 -64.24
N LEU A 161 -21.87 10.45 -64.17
CA LEU A 161 -21.99 9.53 -65.29
C LEU A 161 -23.43 9.44 -65.82
N LEU A 162 -24.43 9.51 -64.94
CA LEU A 162 -25.85 9.52 -65.34
C LEU A 162 -26.25 10.81 -66.04
N GLY A 163 -25.65 11.95 -65.62
CA GLY A 163 -25.88 13.26 -66.27
C GLY A 163 -25.30 13.35 -67.70
N MET A 164 -24.14 12.71 -67.95
CA MET A 164 -23.54 12.71 -69.30
C MET A 164 -24.30 11.79 -70.29
N LYS A 165 -25.04 10.78 -69.85
CA LYS A 165 -25.77 9.90 -70.70
C LYS A 165 -27.07 10.48 -71.27
N CYS A 166 -27.62 11.50 -70.67
CA CYS A 166 -28.81 12.22 -71.18
C CYS A 166 -28.49 13.21 -72.30
N GLU A 167 -27.23 13.70 -72.39
CA GLU A 167 -26.86 14.68 -73.40
C GLU A 167 -26.58 14.06 -74.77
N VAL A 168 -26.08 12.83 -74.82
CA VAL A 168 -25.74 12.14 -76.06
C VAL A 168 -26.97 11.62 -76.84
N VAL A 169 -28.13 11.46 -76.18
CA VAL A 169 -29.36 10.98 -76.82
C VAL A 169 -30.14 12.13 -77.52
N SER A 170 -29.91 13.38 -77.11
CA SER A 170 -30.60 14.57 -77.69
C SER A 170 -30.01 15.03 -79.01
N ASP A 171 -28.72 14.77 -79.30
CA ASP A 171 -28.07 15.18 -80.56
C ASP A 171 -28.21 14.15 -81.71
N ALA A 172 -28.83 13.00 -81.46
CA ALA A 172 -29.02 11.94 -82.49
C ALA A 172 -30.39 11.98 -83.20
N GLU A 173 -31.28 12.93 -82.84
CA GLU A 173 -32.59 13.14 -83.51
C GLU A 173 -32.75 14.55 -84.18
N ALA A 174 -31.64 15.19 -84.56
CA ALA A 174 -31.70 16.49 -85.30
C ALA A 174 -31.20 16.31 -86.77
#